data_3c0a3a8b6ce9834dd823428602f340ff
#
_entry.id   3c0a3a8b6ce9834dd823428602f340ff
#
_cell.length_a   1.000
_cell.length_b   1.000
_cell.length_c   1.000
_cell.angle_alpha   90.00
_cell.angle_beta   90.00
_cell.angle_gamma   90.00
#
_symmetry.space_group_name_H-M   'P 1'
#
loop_
_entity.id
_entity.type
_entity.pdbx_description
1 polymer ?
#
loop_
_entity_poly.entity_id
_entity_poly.type
_entity_poly.pdbx_seq_one_letter_code
_entity_poly.pdbx_strand_id
1 'polypeptide(L)'
;MYPGALFDLLARVAPSRSQAWDCACGSGQATLDLAERFDSVIATDGSAQQIAAARSHARVTYRVARAETSGIESASIDVITVAQGLHWFDRPAFYEEARRVLRPAGVLAVWTYGIPRLNDVNLDRVMQAFYWETVGPYWPPERRYVEDGYRSIDFPFNELTAPSLSMRENWTLPQFIGYVRSWSSVGRYVDDKGEDPVVRMEEQFAPYWGARARDVSWPLSLRLGRV
;
A
#
# COMPACT_ATOMS: atom_id res chain seq x y z
N MET A 1 5.74 8.47 -2.86
CA MET A 1 4.87 7.81 -3.90
C MET A 1 5.43 6.45 -4.26
N TYR A 2 4.62 5.53 -4.82
CA TYR A 2 5.12 4.25 -5.32
C TYR A 2 6.13 4.48 -6.45
N PRO A 3 7.17 3.63 -6.59
CA PRO A 3 8.16 3.81 -7.65
C PRO A 3 7.58 3.49 -9.03
N GLY A 4 7.87 4.31 -10.04
CA GLY A 4 7.42 4.09 -11.42
C GLY A 4 7.81 2.71 -11.97
N ALA A 5 8.96 2.18 -11.53
CA ALA A 5 9.42 0.83 -11.89
C ALA A 5 8.46 -0.30 -11.48
N LEU A 6 7.63 -0.10 -10.44
CA LEU A 6 6.56 -1.02 -10.08
C LEU A 6 5.52 -1.12 -11.20
N PHE A 7 5.01 0.01 -11.65
CA PHE A 7 3.97 0.06 -12.69
C PHE A 7 4.50 -0.36 -14.07
N ASP A 8 5.77 -0.06 -14.38
CA ASP A 8 6.44 -0.56 -15.57
C ASP A 8 6.59 -2.09 -15.55
N LEU A 9 6.85 -2.67 -14.38
CA LEU A 9 6.84 -4.12 -14.19
C LEU A 9 5.45 -4.69 -14.44
N LEU A 10 4.40 -4.12 -13.84
CA LEU A 10 3.02 -4.57 -14.00
C LEU A 10 2.58 -4.54 -15.47
N ALA A 11 2.88 -3.45 -16.18
CA ALA A 11 2.60 -3.33 -17.62
C ALA A 11 3.37 -4.32 -18.50
N ARG A 12 4.54 -4.81 -18.02
CA ARG A 12 5.36 -5.80 -18.74
C ARG A 12 4.89 -7.22 -18.51
N VAL A 13 4.40 -7.56 -17.30
CA VAL A 13 3.96 -8.92 -16.96
C VAL A 13 2.50 -9.18 -17.31
N ALA A 14 1.70 -8.15 -17.49
CA ALA A 14 0.32 -8.24 -17.94
C ALA A 14 0.23 -8.81 -19.36
N PRO A 15 -0.80 -9.60 -19.70
CA PRO A 15 -0.98 -10.17 -21.04
C PRO A 15 -1.29 -9.08 -22.09
N SER A 16 -1.93 -8.00 -21.68
CA SER A 16 -2.13 -6.78 -22.48
C SER A 16 -2.17 -5.54 -21.57
N ARG A 17 -2.36 -4.35 -22.16
CA ARG A 17 -2.49 -3.09 -21.40
C ARG A 17 -3.88 -2.47 -21.57
N SER A 18 -4.87 -3.28 -21.90
CA SER A 18 -6.22 -2.78 -22.17
C SER A 18 -6.92 -2.31 -20.91
N GLN A 19 -6.91 -3.12 -19.83
CA GLN A 19 -7.64 -2.76 -18.62
C GLN A 19 -6.99 -3.28 -17.35
N ALA A 20 -6.80 -2.37 -16.38
CA ALA A 20 -6.38 -2.69 -15.04
C ALA A 20 -7.53 -2.52 -14.03
N TRP A 21 -7.48 -3.29 -12.95
CA TRP A 21 -8.35 -3.08 -11.79
C TRP A 21 -7.48 -2.74 -10.56
N ASP A 22 -7.66 -1.53 -10.03
CA ASP A 22 -7.08 -1.10 -8.75
C ASP A 22 -8.10 -1.37 -7.64
N CYS A 23 -7.90 -2.45 -6.91
CA CYS A 23 -8.80 -2.93 -5.86
C CYS A 23 -8.38 -2.41 -4.49
N ALA A 24 -9.31 -1.87 -3.71
CA ALA A 24 -9.07 -1.08 -2.51
C ALA A 24 -8.13 0.11 -2.81
N CYS A 25 -8.52 0.88 -3.81
CA CYS A 25 -7.70 1.96 -4.37
C CYS A 25 -7.52 3.15 -3.41
N GLY A 26 -8.31 3.24 -2.33
CA GLY A 26 -8.34 4.40 -1.46
C GLY A 26 -8.69 5.66 -2.26
N SER A 27 -7.93 6.74 -2.05
CA SER A 27 -8.05 7.98 -2.82
C SER A 27 -7.30 7.97 -4.17
N GLY A 28 -6.85 6.79 -4.64
CA GLY A 28 -6.29 6.63 -5.99
C GLY A 28 -4.78 6.82 -6.10
N GLN A 29 -4.00 6.53 -5.05
CA GLN A 29 -2.54 6.71 -5.09
C GLN A 29 -1.83 5.85 -6.16
N ALA A 30 -2.24 4.59 -6.34
CA ALA A 30 -1.72 3.71 -7.37
C ALA A 30 -2.47 3.87 -8.70
N THR A 31 -3.74 4.26 -8.63
CA THR A 31 -4.64 4.33 -9.78
C THR A 31 -4.13 5.23 -10.90
N LEU A 32 -3.59 6.40 -10.56
CA LEU A 32 -3.10 7.36 -11.56
C LEU A 32 -1.86 6.84 -12.30
N ASP A 33 -0.94 6.20 -11.58
CA ASP A 33 0.23 5.59 -12.20
C ASP A 33 -0.13 4.39 -13.11
N LEU A 34 -1.19 3.65 -12.76
CA LEU A 34 -1.76 2.61 -13.63
C LEU A 34 -2.37 3.23 -14.90
N ALA A 35 -3.10 4.35 -14.77
CA ALA A 35 -3.72 5.05 -15.89
C ALA A 35 -2.69 5.58 -16.92
N GLU A 36 -1.45 5.80 -16.51
CA GLU A 36 -0.36 6.14 -17.45
C GLU A 36 0.16 4.94 -18.24
N ARG A 37 -0.16 3.71 -17.85
CA ARG A 37 0.36 2.47 -18.46
C ARG A 37 -0.68 1.57 -19.08
N PHE A 38 -1.94 1.77 -18.72
CA PHE A 38 -3.09 1.00 -19.22
C PHE A 38 -4.07 1.92 -19.93
N ASP A 39 -4.78 1.39 -20.92
CA ASP A 39 -5.77 2.15 -21.71
C ASP A 39 -6.96 2.56 -20.84
N SER A 40 -7.34 1.71 -19.87
CA SER A 40 -8.38 2.01 -18.89
C SER A 40 -8.08 1.40 -17.53
N VAL A 41 -8.57 2.04 -16.48
CA VAL A 41 -8.47 1.56 -15.10
C VAL A 41 -9.85 1.60 -14.45
N ILE A 42 -10.28 0.48 -13.89
CA ILE A 42 -11.39 0.44 -12.94
C ILE A 42 -10.76 0.52 -11.54
N ALA A 43 -11.16 1.49 -10.74
CA ALA A 43 -10.68 1.67 -9.38
C ALA A 43 -11.84 1.50 -8.41
N THR A 44 -11.72 0.55 -7.47
CA THR A 44 -12.79 0.26 -6.50
C THR A 44 -12.28 0.38 -5.07
N ASP A 45 -13.15 0.90 -4.21
CA ASP A 45 -12.95 0.91 -2.76
C ASP A 45 -14.29 0.71 -2.05
N GLY A 46 -14.29 0.05 -0.90
CA GLY A 46 -15.50 -0.11 -0.08
C GLY A 46 -15.96 1.18 0.59
N SER A 47 -15.10 2.20 0.67
CA SER A 47 -15.37 3.49 1.28
C SER A 47 -15.80 4.53 0.24
N ALA A 48 -17.06 4.95 0.30
CA ALA A 48 -17.53 6.06 -0.53
C ALA A 48 -16.76 7.37 -0.29
N GLN A 49 -16.25 7.57 0.93
CA GLN A 49 -15.47 8.75 1.29
C GLN A 49 -14.09 8.74 0.56
N GLN A 50 -13.45 7.58 0.47
CA GLN A 50 -12.19 7.43 -0.28
C GLN A 50 -12.41 7.71 -1.76
N ILE A 51 -13.45 7.12 -2.35
CA ILE A 51 -13.79 7.35 -3.77
C ILE A 51 -14.11 8.84 -4.03
N ALA A 52 -14.84 9.50 -3.12
CA ALA A 52 -15.14 10.93 -3.27
C ALA A 52 -13.90 11.83 -3.18
N ALA A 53 -12.86 11.40 -2.48
CA ALA A 53 -11.58 12.11 -2.38
C ALA A 53 -10.61 11.81 -3.53
N ALA A 54 -10.95 10.86 -4.42
CA ALA A 54 -10.07 10.44 -5.50
C ALA A 54 -9.99 11.50 -6.61
N ARG A 55 -8.81 11.65 -7.19
CA ARG A 55 -8.59 12.58 -8.30
C ARG A 55 -9.12 11.99 -9.60
N SER A 56 -9.98 12.74 -10.30
CA SER A 56 -10.48 12.32 -11.60
C SER A 56 -9.37 12.20 -12.66
N HIS A 57 -9.50 11.22 -13.54
CA HIS A 57 -8.62 11.02 -14.68
C HIS A 57 -9.43 10.42 -15.87
N ALA A 58 -9.12 10.82 -17.10
CA ALA A 58 -9.91 10.44 -18.29
C ALA A 58 -9.96 8.91 -18.53
N ARG A 59 -8.95 8.16 -18.09
CA ARG A 59 -8.86 6.70 -18.24
C ARG A 59 -9.32 5.93 -17.00
N VAL A 60 -9.85 6.60 -15.95
CA VAL A 60 -10.19 5.96 -14.68
C VAL A 60 -11.68 6.03 -14.43
N THR A 61 -12.26 4.88 -14.09
CA THR A 61 -13.63 4.77 -13.59
C THR A 61 -13.60 4.37 -12.12
N TYR A 62 -13.95 5.29 -11.23
CA TYR A 62 -14.06 5.02 -9.80
C TYR A 62 -15.44 4.46 -9.44
N ARG A 63 -15.48 3.43 -8.58
CA ARG A 63 -16.72 2.81 -8.09
C ARG A 63 -16.61 2.43 -6.63
N VAL A 64 -17.69 2.58 -5.88
CA VAL A 64 -17.81 2.00 -4.54
C VAL A 64 -18.20 0.53 -4.71
N ALA A 65 -17.28 -0.38 -4.36
CA ALA A 65 -17.51 -1.82 -4.43
C ALA A 65 -16.59 -2.56 -3.46
N ARG A 66 -17.04 -3.72 -3.01
CA ARG A 66 -16.21 -4.64 -2.21
C ARG A 66 -15.26 -5.41 -3.14
N ALA A 67 -14.13 -5.81 -2.59
CA ALA A 67 -13.14 -6.62 -3.32
C ALA A 67 -13.69 -7.98 -3.77
N GLU A 68 -14.57 -8.56 -2.94
CA GLU A 68 -15.18 -9.88 -3.14
C GLU A 68 -16.33 -9.87 -4.16
N THR A 69 -16.86 -8.67 -4.50
CA THR A 69 -18.02 -8.50 -5.42
C THR A 69 -17.87 -7.21 -6.19
N SER A 70 -16.91 -7.20 -7.12
CA SER A 70 -16.50 -5.98 -7.84
C SER A 70 -17.51 -5.45 -8.85
N GLY A 71 -18.41 -6.32 -9.35
CA GLY A 71 -19.29 -6.01 -10.48
C GLY A 71 -18.56 -5.81 -11.80
N ILE A 72 -17.31 -6.26 -11.90
CA ILE A 72 -16.50 -6.22 -13.13
C ILE A 72 -16.85 -7.43 -14.00
N GLU A 73 -16.82 -7.28 -15.31
CA GLU A 73 -17.08 -8.34 -16.26
C GLU A 73 -16.02 -9.47 -16.15
N SER A 74 -16.45 -10.73 -16.34
CA SER A 74 -15.55 -11.88 -16.33
C SER A 74 -14.51 -11.80 -17.46
N ALA A 75 -13.28 -12.23 -17.19
CA ALA A 75 -12.19 -12.30 -18.16
C ALA A 75 -11.95 -10.97 -18.92
N SER A 76 -12.06 -9.83 -18.21
CA SER A 76 -11.91 -8.50 -18.79
C SER A 76 -10.65 -7.76 -18.32
N ILE A 77 -10.00 -8.20 -17.24
CA ILE A 77 -8.90 -7.52 -16.56
C ILE A 77 -7.54 -8.16 -16.90
N ASP A 78 -6.56 -7.35 -17.26
CA ASP A 78 -5.19 -7.78 -17.53
C ASP A 78 -4.35 -7.86 -16.27
N VAL A 79 -4.53 -6.90 -15.36
CA VAL A 79 -3.86 -6.85 -14.06
C VAL A 79 -4.80 -6.36 -12.97
N ILE A 80 -4.77 -7.02 -11.83
CA ILE A 80 -5.38 -6.54 -10.59
C ILE A 80 -4.27 -6.05 -9.69
N THR A 81 -4.45 -4.89 -9.07
CA THR A 81 -3.56 -4.37 -8.03
C THR A 81 -4.26 -4.26 -6.69
N VAL A 82 -3.57 -4.62 -5.61
CA VAL A 82 -4.01 -4.41 -4.23
C VAL A 82 -2.85 -3.78 -3.45
N ALA A 83 -2.94 -2.49 -3.19
CA ALA A 83 -1.94 -1.74 -2.45
C ALA A 83 -2.37 -1.57 -0.99
N GLN A 84 -1.67 -2.20 -0.05
CA GLN A 84 -1.97 -2.10 1.40
C GLN A 84 -3.39 -2.55 1.82
N GLY A 85 -4.08 -3.35 1.00
CA GLY A 85 -5.50 -3.69 1.24
C GLY A 85 -5.78 -5.16 1.57
N LEU A 86 -4.94 -6.10 1.11
CA LEU A 86 -5.24 -7.55 1.11
C LEU A 86 -5.56 -8.13 2.50
N HIS A 87 -4.98 -7.59 3.54
CA HIS A 87 -5.17 -8.07 4.92
C HIS A 87 -6.56 -7.74 5.50
N TRP A 88 -7.35 -6.90 4.81
CA TRP A 88 -8.73 -6.56 5.19
C TRP A 88 -9.80 -7.42 4.50
N PHE A 89 -9.42 -8.20 3.48
CA PHE A 89 -10.37 -8.92 2.64
C PHE A 89 -10.79 -10.27 3.24
N ASP A 90 -11.98 -10.73 2.86
CA ASP A 90 -12.28 -12.15 2.81
C ASP A 90 -11.49 -12.75 1.64
N ARG A 91 -10.27 -13.21 1.93
CA ARG A 91 -9.31 -13.64 0.93
C ARG A 91 -9.79 -14.78 0.03
N PRO A 92 -10.42 -15.85 0.53
CA PRO A 92 -11.00 -16.89 -0.32
C PRO A 92 -11.97 -16.31 -1.35
N ALA A 93 -12.94 -15.51 -0.92
CA ALA A 93 -13.93 -14.91 -1.80
C ALA A 93 -13.30 -13.89 -2.78
N PHE A 94 -12.32 -13.11 -2.31
CA PHE A 94 -11.57 -12.20 -3.19
C PHE A 94 -10.76 -12.95 -4.26
N TYR A 95 -10.13 -14.07 -3.93
CA TYR A 95 -9.37 -14.84 -4.91
C TYR A 95 -10.25 -15.50 -5.97
N GLU A 96 -11.47 -15.90 -5.61
CA GLU A 96 -12.47 -16.36 -6.58
C GLU A 96 -12.88 -15.23 -7.53
N GLU A 97 -13.17 -14.05 -6.99
CA GLU A 97 -13.50 -12.87 -7.78
C GLU A 97 -12.32 -12.46 -8.69
N ALA A 98 -11.09 -12.46 -8.16
CA ALA A 98 -9.90 -12.15 -8.94
C ALA A 98 -9.72 -13.12 -10.12
N ARG A 99 -9.90 -14.43 -9.91
CA ARG A 99 -9.85 -15.42 -10.99
C ARG A 99 -10.97 -15.22 -12.02
N ARG A 100 -12.15 -14.85 -11.56
CA ARG A 100 -13.30 -14.61 -12.43
C ARG A 100 -13.07 -13.45 -13.39
N VAL A 101 -12.52 -12.34 -12.90
CA VAL A 101 -12.37 -11.12 -13.71
C VAL A 101 -11.08 -11.08 -14.51
N LEU A 102 -10.01 -11.80 -14.07
CA LEU A 102 -8.77 -11.86 -14.82
C LEU A 102 -8.94 -12.62 -16.14
N ARG A 103 -8.32 -12.09 -17.19
CA ARG A 103 -8.16 -12.79 -18.46
C ARG A 103 -7.21 -13.98 -18.32
N PRO A 104 -7.20 -14.93 -19.25
CA PRO A 104 -6.15 -15.93 -19.34
C PRO A 104 -4.76 -15.29 -19.29
N ALA A 105 -3.87 -15.80 -18.45
CA ALA A 105 -2.56 -15.24 -18.15
C ALA A 105 -2.57 -13.85 -17.47
N GLY A 106 -3.70 -13.38 -17.00
CA GLY A 106 -3.83 -12.16 -16.19
C GLY A 106 -3.07 -12.27 -14.87
N VAL A 107 -2.72 -11.14 -14.28
CA VAL A 107 -1.83 -11.07 -13.12
C VAL A 107 -2.53 -10.38 -11.94
N LEU A 108 -2.45 -11.01 -10.76
CA LEU A 108 -2.72 -10.37 -9.48
C LEU A 108 -1.41 -9.88 -8.87
N ALA A 109 -1.34 -8.59 -8.56
CA ALA A 109 -0.22 -7.94 -7.89
C ALA A 109 -0.67 -7.39 -6.55
N VAL A 110 -0.09 -7.88 -5.47
CA VAL A 110 -0.37 -7.39 -4.12
C VAL A 110 0.92 -6.90 -3.48
N TRP A 111 0.87 -5.74 -2.83
CA TRP A 111 2.05 -5.25 -2.12
C TRP A 111 1.70 -4.53 -0.83
N THR A 112 2.67 -4.53 0.04
CA THR A 112 2.64 -3.81 1.31
C THR A 112 4.01 -3.21 1.63
N TYR A 113 4.03 -2.29 2.58
CA TYR A 113 5.25 -1.75 3.17
C TYR A 113 5.04 -1.50 4.66
N GLY A 114 6.07 -1.75 5.43
CA GLY A 114 6.04 -1.62 6.88
C GLY A 114 6.70 -0.32 7.37
N ILE A 115 7.59 -0.47 8.35
CA ILE A 115 8.30 0.63 9.00
C ILE A 115 9.26 1.31 8.01
N PRO A 116 9.34 2.65 8.01
CA PRO A 116 10.37 3.36 7.24
C PRO A 116 11.78 3.00 7.71
N ARG A 117 12.73 3.03 6.78
CA ARG A 117 14.16 2.86 7.04
C ARG A 117 14.85 4.21 6.95
N LEU A 118 15.69 4.49 7.92
CA LEU A 118 16.50 5.69 8.03
C LEU A 118 17.98 5.31 7.96
N ASN A 119 18.76 6.04 7.16
CA ASN A 119 20.20 5.78 6.99
C ASN A 119 21.06 6.35 8.15
N ASP A 120 20.53 6.28 9.37
CA ASP A 120 21.21 6.70 10.60
C ASP A 120 20.82 5.74 11.72
N VAL A 121 21.79 5.11 12.33
CA VAL A 121 21.57 4.06 13.35
C VAL A 121 20.81 4.57 14.59
N ASN A 122 21.01 5.83 14.98
CA ASN A 122 20.32 6.39 16.13
C ASN A 122 18.88 6.70 15.81
N LEU A 123 18.62 7.29 14.63
CA LEU A 123 17.26 7.54 14.15
C LEU A 123 16.49 6.22 13.93
N ASP A 124 17.13 5.22 13.35
CA ASP A 124 16.48 3.91 13.15
C ASP A 124 16.14 3.24 14.48
N ARG A 125 17.04 3.30 15.46
CA ARG A 125 16.80 2.77 16.82
C ARG A 125 15.61 3.44 17.51
N VAL A 126 15.54 4.78 17.47
CA VAL A 126 14.40 5.53 18.05
C VAL A 126 13.11 5.17 17.31
N MET A 127 13.16 5.05 15.98
CA MET A 127 12.02 4.66 15.16
C MET A 127 11.51 3.26 15.53
N GLN A 128 12.42 2.28 15.67
CA GLN A 128 12.06 0.91 16.04
C GLN A 128 11.43 0.87 17.44
N ALA A 129 12.03 1.53 18.42
CA ALA A 129 11.48 1.60 19.77
C ALA A 129 10.09 2.25 19.78
N PHE A 130 9.92 3.37 19.11
CA PHE A 130 8.62 4.03 18.98
C PHE A 130 7.57 3.11 18.34
N TYR A 131 7.93 2.46 17.23
CA TYR A 131 7.00 1.60 16.50
C TYR A 131 6.56 0.37 17.32
N TRP A 132 7.50 -0.32 17.96
CA TRP A 132 7.20 -1.58 18.64
C TRP A 132 6.73 -1.39 20.09
N GLU A 133 7.37 -0.47 20.81
CA GLU A 133 7.16 -0.34 22.25
C GLU A 133 6.09 0.72 22.58
N THR A 134 6.07 1.85 21.86
CA THR A 134 5.13 2.94 22.15
C THR A 134 3.79 2.72 21.49
N VAL A 135 3.76 2.61 20.15
CA VAL A 135 2.50 2.50 19.39
C VAL A 135 2.17 1.07 18.97
N GLY A 136 3.05 0.12 19.22
CA GLY A 136 2.88 -1.29 18.87
C GLY A 136 1.57 -1.90 19.38
N PRO A 137 1.21 -1.73 20.66
CA PRO A 137 -0.04 -2.25 21.23
C PRO A 137 -1.31 -1.67 20.58
N TYR A 138 -1.20 -0.55 19.86
CA TYR A 138 -2.32 0.16 19.24
C TYR A 138 -2.52 -0.18 17.76
N TRP A 139 -1.65 -1.00 17.17
CA TRP A 139 -1.91 -1.52 15.83
C TRP A 139 -3.04 -2.55 15.85
N PRO A 140 -3.87 -2.61 14.78
CA PRO A 140 -4.85 -3.69 14.65
C PRO A 140 -4.13 -5.05 14.47
N PRO A 141 -4.76 -6.17 14.88
CA PRO A 141 -4.14 -7.51 14.75
C PRO A 141 -3.70 -7.88 13.33
N GLU A 142 -4.38 -7.34 12.32
CA GLU A 142 -4.09 -7.55 10.90
C GLU A 142 -2.75 -6.92 10.48
N ARG A 143 -2.21 -5.98 11.28
CA ARG A 143 -0.92 -5.34 11.02
C ARG A 143 0.23 -6.36 10.92
N ARG A 144 0.13 -7.48 11.60
CA ARG A 144 1.09 -8.60 11.52
C ARG A 144 1.34 -9.07 10.08
N TYR A 145 0.33 -9.06 9.23
CA TYR A 145 0.47 -9.43 7.81
C TYR A 145 1.30 -8.41 7.02
N VAL A 146 1.18 -7.12 7.37
CA VAL A 146 2.02 -6.06 6.78
C VAL A 146 3.47 -6.21 7.23
N GLU A 147 3.69 -6.50 8.50
CA GLU A 147 5.03 -6.66 9.11
C GLU A 147 5.78 -7.87 8.56
N ASP A 148 5.08 -8.95 8.26
CA ASP A 148 5.67 -10.13 7.61
C ASP A 148 5.73 -10.01 6.08
N GLY A 149 5.29 -8.88 5.50
CA GLY A 149 5.29 -8.65 4.06
C GLY A 149 4.35 -9.55 3.28
N TYR A 150 3.21 -9.92 3.88
CA TYR A 150 2.21 -10.86 3.34
C TYR A 150 2.70 -12.29 3.12
N ARG A 151 3.84 -12.70 3.72
CA ARG A 151 4.39 -14.04 3.56
C ARG A 151 3.52 -15.14 4.18
N SER A 152 2.84 -14.83 5.29
CA SER A 152 1.92 -15.75 5.97
C SER A 152 0.52 -15.77 5.36
N ILE A 153 0.22 -14.92 4.38
CA ILE A 153 -1.02 -14.96 3.64
C ILE A 153 -0.92 -16.02 2.55
N ASP A 154 -1.90 -16.94 2.52
CA ASP A 154 -2.05 -17.85 1.40
C ASP A 154 -2.24 -17.06 0.08
N PHE A 155 -1.57 -17.50 -0.99
CA PHE A 155 -1.61 -16.81 -2.28
C PHE A 155 -1.70 -17.84 -3.40
N PRO A 156 -2.91 -18.34 -3.69
CA PRO A 156 -3.13 -19.50 -4.55
C PRO A 156 -3.09 -19.15 -6.04
N PHE A 157 -1.99 -18.55 -6.49
CA PHE A 157 -1.68 -18.18 -7.87
C PHE A 157 -0.30 -18.70 -8.23
N ASN A 158 0.00 -18.85 -9.52
CA ASN A 158 1.34 -19.18 -10.00
C ASN A 158 2.28 -17.98 -9.76
N GLU A 159 3.06 -18.01 -8.68
CA GLU A 159 3.90 -16.88 -8.29
C GLU A 159 5.00 -16.59 -9.31
N LEU A 160 5.16 -15.33 -9.62
CA LEU A 160 6.23 -14.79 -10.47
C LEU A 160 7.30 -14.15 -9.60
N THR A 161 8.55 -14.23 -10.03
CA THR A 161 9.65 -13.53 -9.36
C THR A 161 9.47 -12.02 -9.44
N ALA A 162 9.43 -11.37 -8.29
CA ALA A 162 9.37 -9.92 -8.18
C ALA A 162 10.75 -9.33 -7.84
N PRO A 163 11.15 -8.20 -8.44
CA PRO A 163 12.37 -7.50 -8.06
C PRO A 163 12.20 -6.81 -6.70
N SER A 164 13.30 -6.52 -6.02
CA SER A 164 13.28 -5.66 -4.84
C SER A 164 13.01 -4.22 -5.24
N LEU A 165 11.94 -3.67 -4.72
CA LEU A 165 11.51 -2.29 -4.93
C LEU A 165 11.40 -1.55 -3.60
N SER A 166 11.55 -0.23 -3.62
CA SER A 166 11.33 0.61 -2.45
C SER A 166 10.77 1.97 -2.85
N MET A 167 9.87 2.50 -2.02
CA MET A 167 9.55 3.92 -2.05
C MET A 167 10.70 4.69 -1.40
N ARG A 168 10.91 5.91 -1.85
CA ARG A 168 11.92 6.83 -1.30
C ARG A 168 11.36 8.24 -1.28
N GLU A 169 11.65 8.94 -0.20
CA GLU A 169 11.32 10.35 -0.02
C GLU A 169 12.51 11.04 0.61
N ASN A 170 12.65 12.34 0.35
CA ASN A 170 13.66 13.17 0.99
C ASN A 170 12.92 14.23 1.82
N TRP A 171 12.85 14.00 3.13
CA TRP A 171 12.00 14.76 4.04
C TRP A 171 12.77 15.55 5.09
N THR A 172 12.25 16.70 5.44
CA THR A 172 12.62 17.41 6.66
C THR A 172 12.01 16.69 7.89
N LEU A 173 12.52 16.98 9.07
CA LEU A 173 11.96 16.41 10.31
C LEU A 173 10.45 16.69 10.45
N PRO A 174 9.95 17.93 10.27
CA PRO A 174 8.50 18.18 10.35
C PRO A 174 7.66 17.37 9.37
N GLN A 175 8.15 17.11 8.16
CA GLN A 175 7.45 16.25 7.18
C GLN A 175 7.40 14.80 7.64
N PHE A 176 8.52 14.28 8.15
CA PHE A 176 8.57 12.92 8.70
C PHE A 176 7.66 12.76 9.92
N ILE A 177 7.68 13.72 10.83
CA ILE A 177 6.81 13.76 12.02
C ILE A 177 5.33 13.80 11.62
N GLY A 178 4.97 14.63 10.63
CA GLY A 178 3.61 14.67 10.09
C GLY A 178 3.16 13.33 9.52
N TYR A 179 4.05 12.60 8.82
CA TYR A 179 3.78 11.26 8.35
C TYR A 179 3.53 10.26 9.51
N VAL A 180 4.37 10.27 10.54
CA VAL A 180 4.19 9.39 11.70
C VAL A 180 2.88 9.70 12.45
N ARG A 181 2.53 10.98 12.60
CA ARG A 181 1.24 11.39 13.19
C ARG A 181 0.01 10.89 12.41
N SER A 182 0.15 10.62 11.13
CA SER A 182 -0.96 10.07 10.32
C SER A 182 -1.24 8.57 10.57
N TRP A 183 -0.41 7.88 11.36
CA TRP A 183 -0.62 6.47 11.63
C TRP A 183 -1.84 6.23 12.53
N SER A 184 -2.65 5.24 12.18
CA SER A 184 -3.83 4.88 12.95
C SER A 184 -3.52 4.44 14.39
N SER A 185 -2.34 3.85 14.62
CA SER A 185 -1.88 3.49 15.96
C SER A 185 -1.59 4.71 16.84
N VAL A 186 -1.07 5.80 16.24
CA VAL A 186 -0.88 7.08 16.94
C VAL A 186 -2.22 7.67 17.34
N GLY A 187 -3.20 7.71 16.43
CA GLY A 187 -4.55 8.19 16.75
C GLY A 187 -5.16 7.41 17.92
N ARG A 188 -5.10 6.08 17.88
CA ARG A 188 -5.61 5.22 18.97
C ARG A 188 -4.85 5.41 20.29
N TYR A 189 -3.55 5.66 20.24
CA TYR A 189 -2.77 5.98 21.44
C TYR A 189 -3.26 7.30 22.07
N VAL A 190 -3.46 8.33 21.23
CA VAL A 190 -3.98 9.64 21.69
C VAL A 190 -5.37 9.48 22.30
N ASP A 191 -6.26 8.70 21.68
CA ASP A 191 -7.61 8.43 22.21
C ASP A 191 -7.58 7.73 23.58
N ASP A 192 -6.58 6.85 23.82
CA ASP A 192 -6.44 6.10 25.08
C ASP A 192 -5.70 6.90 26.18
N LYS A 193 -4.63 7.61 25.83
CA LYS A 193 -3.73 8.26 26.79
C LYS A 193 -3.98 9.76 26.94
N GLY A 194 -4.64 10.41 26.00
CA GLY A 194 -4.87 11.84 26.01
C GLY A 194 -3.63 12.69 25.72
N GLU A 195 -2.54 12.08 25.23
CA GLU A 195 -1.28 12.77 24.88
C GLU A 195 -0.76 12.33 23.51
N ASP A 196 -0.04 13.21 22.80
CA ASP A 196 0.59 12.88 21.52
C ASP A 196 1.96 12.22 21.74
N PRO A 197 2.10 10.89 21.47
CA PRO A 197 3.35 10.16 21.67
C PRO A 197 4.45 10.63 20.73
N VAL A 198 4.10 11.29 19.63
CA VAL A 198 5.04 11.75 18.60
C VAL A 198 5.87 12.94 19.08
N VAL A 199 5.39 13.73 20.07
CA VAL A 199 6.15 14.84 20.65
C VAL A 199 7.48 14.34 21.23
N ARG A 200 7.42 13.30 22.07
CA ARG A 200 8.62 12.71 22.67
C ARG A 200 9.56 12.09 21.63
N MET A 201 9.00 11.47 20.61
CA MET A 201 9.78 10.93 19.49
C MET A 201 10.51 12.06 18.75
N GLU A 202 9.83 13.17 18.45
CA GLU A 202 10.41 14.35 17.80
C GLU A 202 11.59 14.92 18.56
N GLU A 203 11.48 15.06 19.90
CA GLU A 203 12.57 15.48 20.77
C GLU A 203 13.78 14.55 20.69
N GLN A 204 13.56 13.25 20.59
CA GLN A 204 14.62 12.25 20.43
C GLN A 204 15.24 12.25 19.03
N PHE A 205 14.48 12.60 18.01
CA PHE A 205 14.95 12.68 16.63
C PHE A 205 15.74 13.95 16.33
N ALA A 206 15.37 15.09 16.92
CA ALA A 206 15.92 16.40 16.61
C ALA A 206 17.46 16.47 16.66
N PRO A 207 18.15 15.91 17.68
CA PRO A 207 19.62 15.95 17.74
C PRO A 207 20.32 15.20 16.60
N TYR A 208 19.71 14.16 16.08
CA TYR A 208 20.28 13.29 15.04
C TYR A 208 19.81 13.69 13.63
N TRP A 209 18.61 14.28 13.50
CA TRP A 209 18.07 14.65 12.19
C TRP A 209 18.82 15.82 11.57
N GLY A 210 19.13 16.84 12.36
CA GLY A 210 19.79 18.06 11.89
C GLY A 210 18.85 18.96 11.07
N ALA A 211 19.44 19.97 10.41
CA ALA A 211 18.68 21.01 9.69
C ALA A 211 18.29 20.64 8.24
N ARG A 212 18.83 19.54 7.69
CA ARG A 212 18.62 19.15 6.28
C ARG A 212 17.56 18.07 6.16
N ALA A 213 16.96 17.98 4.98
CA ALA A 213 16.14 16.84 4.61
C ALA A 213 17.00 15.54 4.57
N ARG A 214 16.38 14.43 4.91
CA ARG A 214 17.01 13.09 4.94
C ARG A 214 16.24 12.10 4.09
N ASP A 215 16.96 11.13 3.57
CA ASP A 215 16.37 10.04 2.82
C ASP A 215 15.66 9.08 3.76
N VAL A 216 14.38 8.88 3.46
CA VAL A 216 13.51 7.91 4.11
C VAL A 216 13.08 6.90 3.06
N SER A 217 13.15 5.62 3.38
CA SER A 217 12.78 4.57 2.43
C SER A 217 11.85 3.54 3.04
N TRP A 218 10.99 2.96 2.20
CA TRP A 218 10.08 1.87 2.54
C TRP A 218 10.28 0.74 1.54
N PRO A 219 10.96 -0.36 1.95
CA PRO A 219 11.01 -1.56 1.14
C PRO A 219 9.58 -2.05 0.86
N LEU A 220 9.29 -2.37 -0.41
CA LEU A 220 8.02 -2.96 -0.80
C LEU A 220 8.11 -4.49 -0.72
N SER A 221 7.17 -5.10 -0.05
CA SER A 221 6.92 -6.54 -0.16
C SER A 221 5.88 -6.75 -1.25
N LEU A 222 6.33 -7.22 -2.42
CA LEU A 222 5.51 -7.42 -3.62
C LEU A 222 5.36 -8.90 -3.90
N ARG A 223 4.11 -9.36 -4.07
CA ARG A 223 3.77 -10.68 -4.60
C ARG A 223 3.02 -10.52 -5.92
N LEU A 224 3.44 -11.27 -6.91
CA LEU A 224 2.84 -11.33 -8.24
C LEU A 224 2.40 -12.76 -8.50
N GLY A 225 1.18 -12.95 -8.95
CA GLY A 225 0.65 -14.27 -9.26
C GLY A 225 -0.16 -14.26 -10.56
N ARG A 226 0.00 -15.31 -11.35
CA ARG A 226 -0.71 -15.50 -12.62
C ARG A 226 -1.79 -16.55 -12.47
N VAL A 227 -2.96 -16.31 -13.10
CA VAL A 227 -4.02 -17.32 -13.25
C VAL A 227 -3.69 -18.31 -14.34
#